data_560eec8645f81a35b39413c3a2d150ad
#
_entry.id   560eec8645f81a35b39413c3a2d150ad
#
_cell.length_a   1.000
_cell.length_b   1.000
_cell.length_c   1.000
_cell.angle_alpha   90.00
_cell.angle_beta   90.00
_cell.angle_gamma   90.00
#
_symmetry.space_group_name_H-M   'P 1'
#
loop_
_entity.id
_entity.type
_entity.pdbx_description
1 polymer ?
#
loop_
_entity_poly.entity_id
_entity_poly.type
_entity_poly.pdbx_seq_one_letter_code
_entity_poly.pdbx_strand_id
1 'polypeptide(L)'
;KKAVQRYFTIMLEMINKFTDFDTLGHLDYIFRYIRDEAGNPGESHYAYREYASLIDPILKRVIELDKALEVNTAGYKYGLGVPNPQPEVLKRYIKLGGTKITIGSDGHKPEHLAYDFNKCEALLKELGFDGYYIFENRKPIKINF
;
A
#
# COMPACT_ATOMS: atom_id res chain seq x y z
N LYS A 1 -11.15 -11.79 -11.13
CA LYS A 1 -11.43 -10.37 -11.50
C LYS A 1 -12.56 -9.76 -10.65
N LYS A 2 -13.76 -10.39 -10.54
CA LYS A 2 -14.88 -9.87 -9.73
C LYS A 2 -14.53 -9.67 -8.24
N ALA A 3 -13.77 -10.58 -7.64
CA ALA A 3 -13.36 -10.47 -6.24
C ALA A 3 -12.46 -9.24 -6.00
N VAL A 4 -11.52 -8.97 -6.90
CA VAL A 4 -10.64 -7.79 -6.83
C VAL A 4 -11.44 -6.49 -6.96
N GLN A 5 -12.37 -6.43 -7.91
CA GLN A 5 -13.26 -5.27 -8.05
C GLN A 5 -14.08 -5.04 -6.77
N ARG A 6 -14.65 -6.10 -6.21
CA ARG A 6 -15.42 -6.02 -4.96
C ARG A 6 -14.56 -5.56 -3.79
N TYR A 7 -13.32 -6.04 -3.69
CA TYR A 7 -12.36 -5.63 -2.66
C TYR A 7 -12.13 -4.11 -2.67
N PHE A 8 -11.78 -3.53 -3.82
CA PHE A 8 -11.55 -2.09 -3.93
C PHE A 8 -12.82 -1.27 -3.71
N THR A 9 -13.98 -1.77 -4.19
CA THR A 9 -15.27 -1.10 -3.95
C THR A 9 -15.58 -1.02 -2.46
N ILE A 10 -15.44 -2.13 -1.73
CA ILE A 10 -15.66 -2.17 -0.28
C ILE A 10 -14.66 -1.27 0.46
N MET A 11 -13.40 -1.25 0.03
CA MET A 11 -12.39 -0.39 0.63
C MET A 11 -12.77 1.09 0.50
N LEU A 12 -13.21 1.52 -0.68
CA LEU A 12 -13.67 2.90 -0.89
C LEU A 12 -14.92 3.21 -0.05
N GLU A 13 -15.89 2.31 -0.01
CA GLU A 13 -17.09 2.45 0.85
C GLU A 13 -16.69 2.58 2.32
N MET A 14 -15.72 1.77 2.78
CA MET A 14 -15.23 1.78 4.16
C MET A 14 -14.58 3.12 4.53
N ILE A 15 -13.64 3.62 3.72
CA ILE A 15 -12.95 4.88 4.04
C ILE A 15 -13.82 6.12 3.85
N ASN A 16 -14.91 6.02 3.09
CA ASN A 16 -15.93 7.07 3.02
C ASN A 16 -16.82 7.11 4.27
N LYS A 17 -17.09 5.95 4.85
CA LYS A 17 -17.97 5.81 6.01
C LYS A 17 -17.22 5.98 7.33
N PHE A 18 -16.00 5.47 7.42
CA PHE A 18 -15.17 5.48 8.62
C PHE A 18 -13.90 6.28 8.35
N THR A 19 -13.86 7.53 8.80
CA THR A 19 -12.75 8.47 8.55
C THR A 19 -11.79 8.58 9.74
N ASP A 20 -12.10 7.92 10.86
CA ASP A 20 -11.29 7.95 12.08
C ASP A 20 -10.20 6.90 12.09
N PHE A 21 -9.22 7.05 11.18
CA PHE A 21 -8.01 6.24 11.10
C PHE A 21 -6.80 7.13 10.76
N ASP A 22 -5.58 6.66 10.94
CA ASP A 22 -4.36 7.41 10.67
C ASP A 22 -3.67 6.95 9.38
N THR A 23 -3.70 5.65 9.09
CA THR A 23 -3.10 5.08 7.88
C THR A 23 -4.00 4.02 7.25
N LEU A 24 -4.01 3.97 5.91
CA LEU A 24 -4.66 2.91 5.14
C LEU A 24 -3.63 1.81 4.86
N GLY A 25 -3.86 0.62 5.42
CA GLY A 25 -2.97 -0.52 5.28
C GLY A 25 -2.99 -1.17 3.90
N HIS A 26 -1.85 -1.69 3.44
CA HIS A 26 -1.64 -2.63 2.32
C HIS A 26 -2.73 -2.63 1.24
N LEU A 27 -2.95 -1.51 0.59
CA LEU A 27 -4.07 -1.21 -0.32
C LEU A 27 -4.40 -2.34 -1.32
N ASP A 28 -3.40 -2.96 -1.92
CA ASP A 28 -3.56 -3.98 -2.95
C ASP A 28 -3.27 -5.42 -2.46
N TYR A 29 -3.39 -5.62 -1.16
CA TYR A 29 -3.12 -6.89 -0.47
C TYR A 29 -3.84 -8.11 -1.06
N ILE A 30 -4.99 -7.94 -1.70
CA ILE A 30 -5.76 -9.02 -2.32
C ILE A 30 -4.95 -9.81 -3.36
N PHE A 31 -3.98 -9.17 -4.03
CA PHE A 31 -3.16 -9.82 -5.06
C PHE A 31 -2.27 -10.92 -4.50
N ARG A 32 -1.97 -10.91 -3.21
CA ARG A 32 -1.29 -12.01 -2.51
C ARG A 32 -2.05 -13.33 -2.59
N TYR A 33 -3.35 -13.31 -2.72
CA TYR A 33 -4.23 -14.49 -2.72
C TYR A 33 -4.67 -14.93 -4.12
N ILE A 34 -4.31 -14.17 -5.15
CA ILE A 34 -4.61 -14.58 -6.52
C ILE A 34 -3.66 -15.72 -6.90
N ARG A 35 -4.25 -16.79 -7.40
CA ARG A 35 -3.53 -17.97 -7.88
C ARG A 35 -3.79 -18.13 -9.37
N ASP A 36 -2.80 -18.65 -10.11
CA ASP A 36 -2.99 -19.15 -11.46
C ASP A 36 -3.77 -20.49 -11.45
N GLU A 37 -4.07 -21.01 -12.63
CA GLU A 37 -4.79 -22.30 -12.76
C GLU A 37 -4.04 -23.47 -12.18
N ALA A 38 -2.71 -23.38 -12.05
CA ALA A 38 -1.86 -24.38 -11.42
C ALA A 38 -1.74 -24.22 -9.89
N GLY A 39 -2.37 -23.18 -9.31
CA GLY A 39 -2.34 -22.90 -7.88
C GLY A 39 -1.09 -22.15 -7.40
N ASN A 40 -0.19 -21.77 -8.32
CA ASN A 40 0.96 -20.93 -7.98
C ASN A 40 0.47 -19.52 -7.58
N PRO A 41 1.26 -18.75 -6.81
CA PRO A 41 1.00 -17.34 -6.63
C PRO A 41 0.78 -16.73 -8.01
N GLY A 42 -0.41 -16.19 -8.25
CA GLY A 42 -0.74 -15.55 -9.51
C GLY A 42 0.23 -14.42 -9.80
N GLU A 43 0.16 -13.85 -11.01
CA GLU A 43 1.05 -12.74 -11.36
C GLU A 43 1.07 -11.71 -10.24
N SER A 44 2.21 -11.64 -9.58
CA SER A 44 2.48 -10.70 -8.50
C SER A 44 2.36 -9.23 -8.96
N HIS A 45 2.38 -9.06 -10.28
CA HIS A 45 2.31 -7.78 -10.97
C HIS A 45 1.01 -7.69 -11.76
N TYR A 46 -0.03 -7.21 -11.13
CA TYR A 46 -1.19 -6.74 -11.89
C TYR A 46 -0.84 -5.39 -12.56
N ALA A 47 -1.34 -5.16 -13.75
CA ALA A 47 -1.19 -3.85 -14.37
C ALA A 47 -2.13 -2.86 -13.64
N TYR A 48 -1.56 -1.85 -12.97
CA TYR A 48 -2.34 -0.79 -12.29
C TYR A 48 -3.48 -0.25 -13.17
N ARG A 49 -3.21 -0.05 -14.48
CA ARG A 49 -4.19 0.47 -15.45
C ARG A 49 -5.51 -0.31 -15.51
N GLU A 50 -5.50 -1.61 -15.21
CA GLU A 50 -6.71 -2.45 -15.22
C GLU A 50 -7.66 -2.12 -14.07
N TYR A 51 -7.14 -1.55 -13.00
CA TYR A 51 -7.88 -1.22 -11.79
C TYR A 51 -7.82 0.27 -11.43
N ALA A 52 -7.27 1.10 -12.32
CA ALA A 52 -7.09 2.54 -12.07
C ALA A 52 -8.39 3.24 -11.68
N SER A 53 -9.50 2.90 -12.34
CA SER A 53 -10.82 3.46 -12.02
C SER A 53 -11.34 3.13 -10.61
N LEU A 54 -10.77 2.12 -9.97
CA LEU A 54 -11.11 1.70 -8.61
C LEU A 54 -10.07 2.20 -7.60
N ILE A 55 -8.79 2.17 -7.97
CA ILE A 55 -7.69 2.56 -7.09
C ILE A 55 -7.60 4.09 -6.95
N ASP A 56 -7.73 4.84 -8.03
CA ASP A 56 -7.62 6.31 -8.01
C ASP A 56 -8.60 6.99 -7.03
N PRO A 57 -9.89 6.61 -6.96
CA PRO A 57 -10.80 7.17 -5.98
C PRO A 57 -10.35 6.93 -4.53
N ILE A 58 -9.77 5.75 -4.25
CA ILE A 58 -9.26 5.42 -2.92
C ILE A 58 -8.05 6.32 -2.58
N LEU A 59 -7.08 6.44 -3.49
CA LEU A 59 -5.91 7.29 -3.30
C LEU A 59 -6.30 8.76 -3.09
N LYS A 60 -7.22 9.28 -3.91
CA LYS A 60 -7.74 10.64 -3.76
C LYS A 60 -8.41 10.82 -2.40
N ARG A 61 -9.21 9.84 -1.97
CA ARG A 61 -9.90 9.92 -0.68
C ARG A 61 -8.93 9.92 0.50
N VAL A 62 -7.87 9.09 0.45
CA VAL A 62 -6.80 9.09 1.47
C VAL A 62 -6.14 10.46 1.56
N ILE A 63 -5.84 11.09 0.41
CA ILE A 63 -5.24 12.43 0.33
C ILE A 63 -6.19 13.50 0.88
N GLU A 64 -7.46 13.51 0.45
CA GLU A 64 -8.49 14.44 0.92
C GLU A 64 -8.70 14.38 2.43
N LEU A 65 -8.65 13.18 3.01
CA LEU A 65 -8.77 12.97 4.45
C LEU A 65 -7.48 13.28 5.22
N ASP A 66 -6.41 13.67 4.52
CA ASP A 66 -5.07 13.90 5.09
C ASP A 66 -4.50 12.67 5.84
N LYS A 67 -4.81 11.46 5.36
CA LYS A 67 -4.34 10.19 5.93
C LYS A 67 -3.08 9.70 5.24
N ALA A 68 -2.36 8.79 5.90
CA ALA A 68 -1.20 8.15 5.30
C ALA A 68 -1.61 6.89 4.52
N LEU A 69 -0.84 6.57 3.49
CA LEU A 69 -0.87 5.29 2.80
C LEU A 69 0.25 4.40 3.33
N GLU A 70 -0.06 3.21 3.80
CA GLU A 70 0.97 2.26 4.20
C GLU A 70 1.68 1.67 2.99
N VAL A 71 3.01 1.58 3.06
CA VAL A 71 3.86 0.77 2.18
C VAL A 71 4.29 -0.45 2.97
N ASN A 72 3.69 -1.60 2.66
CA ASN A 72 3.85 -2.82 3.43
C ASN A 72 4.84 -3.77 2.78
N THR A 73 5.89 -4.13 3.49
CA THR A 73 6.98 -4.98 2.97
C THR A 73 6.64 -6.47 2.94
N ALA A 74 5.48 -6.88 3.47
CA ALA A 74 5.04 -8.27 3.43
C ALA A 74 4.97 -8.81 2.00
N GLY A 75 4.76 -7.96 0.99
CA GLY A 75 4.81 -8.35 -0.41
C GLY A 75 6.13 -9.02 -0.80
N TYR A 76 7.26 -8.54 -0.30
CA TYR A 76 8.55 -9.20 -0.51
C TYR A 76 8.60 -10.59 0.14
N LYS A 77 8.18 -10.67 1.39
CA LYS A 77 8.18 -11.90 2.20
C LYS A 77 7.31 -13.01 1.59
N TYR A 78 6.21 -12.62 0.95
CA TYR A 78 5.27 -13.56 0.36
C TYR A 78 5.46 -13.79 -1.15
N GLY A 79 6.62 -13.40 -1.67
CA GLY A 79 7.05 -13.74 -3.03
C GLY A 79 6.46 -12.85 -4.12
N LEU A 80 5.82 -11.72 -3.78
CA LEU A 80 5.36 -10.77 -4.78
C LEU A 80 6.52 -9.97 -5.42
N GLY A 81 7.70 -9.96 -4.79
CA GLY A 81 8.86 -9.20 -5.28
C GLY A 81 8.76 -7.69 -5.13
N VAL A 82 7.60 -7.18 -4.73
CA VAL A 82 7.29 -5.75 -4.52
C VAL A 82 6.51 -5.56 -3.22
N PRO A 83 6.48 -4.35 -2.65
CA PRO A 83 5.64 -4.06 -1.48
C PRO A 83 4.15 -3.97 -1.87
N ASN A 84 3.28 -3.85 -0.88
CA ASN A 84 1.89 -3.48 -1.03
C ASN A 84 1.65 -2.03 -0.52
N PRO A 85 1.19 -1.10 -1.37
CA PRO A 85 0.91 -1.28 -2.79
C PRO A 85 2.17 -1.32 -3.66
N GLN A 86 2.01 -1.90 -4.86
CA GLN A 86 3.08 -1.99 -5.85
C GLN A 86 3.56 -0.60 -6.34
N PRO A 87 4.79 -0.52 -6.91
CA PRO A 87 5.40 0.75 -7.31
C PRO A 87 4.57 1.62 -8.27
N GLU A 88 3.80 1.04 -9.19
CA GLU A 88 2.93 1.81 -10.09
C GLU A 88 1.84 2.58 -9.34
N VAL A 89 1.29 1.99 -8.29
CA VAL A 89 0.30 2.65 -7.43
C VAL A 89 0.94 3.77 -6.62
N LEU A 90 2.15 3.56 -6.10
CA LEU A 90 2.91 4.59 -5.38
C LEU A 90 3.26 5.78 -6.29
N LYS A 91 3.70 5.52 -7.53
CA LYS A 91 3.89 6.56 -8.55
C LYS A 91 2.61 7.34 -8.82
N ARG A 92 1.48 6.64 -8.87
CA ARG A 92 0.18 7.30 -9.07
C ARG A 92 -0.22 8.13 -7.85
N TYR A 93 0.03 7.63 -6.65
CA TYR A 93 -0.23 8.37 -5.41
C TYR A 93 0.50 9.71 -5.39
N ILE A 94 1.80 9.72 -5.72
CA ILE A 94 2.59 10.96 -5.86
C ILE A 94 1.97 11.90 -6.91
N LYS A 95 1.61 11.39 -8.09
CA LYS A 95 1.00 12.20 -9.16
C LYS A 95 -0.33 12.82 -8.76
N LEU A 96 -1.04 12.21 -7.82
CA LEU A 96 -2.29 12.75 -7.27
C LEU A 96 -2.06 13.76 -6.12
N GLY A 97 -0.80 14.01 -5.74
CA GLY A 97 -0.42 14.92 -4.66
C GLY A 97 -0.25 14.25 -3.29
N GLY A 98 -0.21 12.92 -3.26
CA GLY A 98 0.03 12.16 -2.03
C GLY A 98 1.49 12.24 -1.58
N THR A 99 1.70 12.54 -0.30
CA THR A 99 3.03 12.71 0.31
C THR A 99 3.19 11.90 1.60
N LYS A 100 2.09 11.54 2.26
CA LYS A 100 2.13 10.83 3.55
C LYS A 100 2.12 9.33 3.34
N ILE A 101 3.22 8.68 3.68
CA ILE A 101 3.34 7.22 3.70
C ILE A 101 3.80 6.75 5.08
N THR A 102 3.42 5.54 5.46
CA THR A 102 4.01 4.78 6.56
C THR A 102 4.68 3.53 6.00
N ILE A 103 5.61 2.92 6.75
CA ILE A 103 6.22 1.64 6.37
C ILE A 103 5.81 0.59 7.41
N GLY A 104 5.30 -0.54 6.94
CA GLY A 104 4.90 -1.68 7.76
C GLY A 104 5.46 -2.99 7.22
N SER A 105 5.66 -3.99 8.10
CA SER A 105 6.12 -5.33 7.69
C SER A 105 5.06 -6.42 7.84
N ASP A 106 3.90 -6.09 8.38
CA ASP A 106 2.84 -7.07 8.69
C ASP A 106 3.41 -8.32 9.39
N GLY A 107 4.24 -8.05 10.43
CA GLY A 107 5.02 -9.07 11.12
C GLY A 107 4.16 -9.90 12.06
N HIS A 108 4.11 -11.23 11.83
CA HIS A 108 3.42 -12.20 12.68
C HIS A 108 4.39 -13.10 13.44
N LYS A 109 5.71 -12.88 13.27
CA LYS A 109 6.80 -13.60 13.92
C LYS A 109 7.95 -12.63 14.19
N PRO A 110 8.84 -12.90 15.16
CA PRO A 110 9.98 -12.03 15.47
C PRO A 110 10.87 -11.74 14.25
N GLU A 111 11.14 -12.72 13.41
CA GLU A 111 11.96 -12.58 12.20
C GLU A 111 11.30 -11.73 11.09
N HIS A 112 10.02 -11.39 11.24
CA HIS A 112 9.30 -10.50 10.32
C HIS A 112 9.34 -9.03 10.73
N LEU A 113 9.93 -8.72 11.90
CA LEU A 113 10.04 -7.34 12.35
C LEU A 113 10.95 -6.55 11.42
N ALA A 114 10.44 -5.44 10.90
CA ALA A 114 11.13 -4.58 9.94
C ALA A 114 11.68 -5.33 8.69
N TYR A 115 11.00 -6.39 8.28
CA TYR A 115 11.41 -7.23 7.15
C TYR A 115 11.61 -6.40 5.89
N ASP A 116 12.80 -6.47 5.28
CA ASP A 116 13.17 -5.76 4.04
C ASP A 116 12.90 -4.22 4.06
N PHE A 117 12.93 -3.58 5.21
CA PHE A 117 12.76 -2.12 5.31
C PHE A 117 13.82 -1.36 4.49
N ASN A 118 15.07 -1.82 4.49
CA ASN A 118 16.13 -1.20 3.69
C ASN A 118 15.82 -1.23 2.19
N LYS A 119 15.26 -2.33 1.70
CA LYS A 119 14.84 -2.49 0.32
C LYS A 119 13.66 -1.57 -0.02
N CYS A 120 12.72 -1.46 0.91
CA CYS A 120 11.58 -0.55 0.79
C CYS A 120 12.04 0.90 0.76
N GLU A 121 12.93 1.31 1.66
CA GLU A 121 13.49 2.67 1.70
C GLU A 121 14.18 3.03 0.39
N ALA A 122 15.02 2.13 -0.16
CA ALA A 122 15.69 2.35 -1.44
C ALA A 122 14.67 2.59 -2.57
N LEU A 123 13.61 1.79 -2.65
CA LEU A 123 12.51 1.98 -3.60
C LEU A 123 11.81 3.33 -3.41
N LEU A 124 11.51 3.71 -2.17
CA LEU A 124 10.79 4.96 -1.88
C LEU A 124 11.62 6.19 -2.26
N LYS A 125 12.93 6.18 -2.00
CA LYS A 125 13.86 7.21 -2.47
C LYS A 125 13.89 7.31 -4.00
N GLU A 126 13.96 6.17 -4.69
CA GLU A 126 13.91 6.12 -6.17
C GLU A 126 12.59 6.71 -6.71
N LEU A 127 11.47 6.48 -6.02
CA LEU A 127 10.18 7.02 -6.39
C LEU A 127 10.02 8.52 -6.09
N GLY A 128 10.93 9.12 -5.31
CA GLY A 128 10.94 10.53 -4.99
C GLY A 128 10.29 10.89 -3.64
N PHE A 129 10.07 9.93 -2.76
CA PHE A 129 9.74 10.22 -1.37
C PHE A 129 11.00 10.68 -0.62
N ASP A 130 10.85 11.68 0.26
CA ASP A 130 11.91 12.22 1.09
C ASP A 130 11.90 11.71 2.55
N GLY A 131 10.95 10.84 2.86
CA GLY A 131 10.77 10.25 4.18
C GLY A 131 9.44 9.52 4.31
N TYR A 132 9.16 9.06 5.51
CA TYR A 132 7.91 8.41 5.90
C TYR A 132 7.40 8.98 7.20
N TYR A 133 6.20 8.59 7.62
CA TYR A 133 5.58 9.07 8.85
C TYR A 133 5.41 7.93 9.85
N ILE A 134 5.59 8.26 11.12
CA ILE A 134 5.12 7.48 12.26
C ILE A 134 4.03 8.28 12.97
N PHE A 135 3.22 7.62 13.79
CA PHE A 135 2.16 8.28 14.54
C PHE A 135 2.38 8.08 16.04
N GLU A 136 2.44 9.19 16.78
CA GLU A 136 2.45 9.20 18.24
C GLU A 136 1.20 9.95 18.74
N ASN A 137 0.39 9.28 19.55
CA ASN A 137 -0.88 9.84 20.02
C ASN A 137 -1.73 10.40 18.86
N ARG A 138 -1.75 9.68 17.73
CA ARG A 138 -2.44 10.02 16.48
C ARG A 138 -1.91 11.27 15.76
N LYS A 139 -0.75 11.76 16.15
CA LYS A 139 -0.08 12.88 15.47
C LYS A 139 1.01 12.35 14.55
N PRO A 140 1.01 12.75 13.26
CA PRO A 140 2.04 12.33 12.32
C PRO A 140 3.37 13.03 12.62
N ILE A 141 4.43 12.25 12.69
CA ILE A 141 5.82 12.70 12.82
C ILE A 141 6.57 12.21 11.58
N LYS A 142 7.15 13.15 10.83
CA LYS A 142 7.93 12.80 9.64
C LYS A 142 9.34 12.35 10.02
N ILE A 143 9.76 11.23 9.46
CA ILE A 143 11.11 10.70 9.53
C ILE A 143 11.71 10.84 8.13
N ASN A 144 12.78 11.62 8.01
CA ASN A 144 13.49 11.79 6.73
C ASN A 144 14.39 10.58 6.45
N PHE A 145 14.56 10.24 5.16
CA PHE A 145 15.45 9.18 4.71
C PHE A 145 16.93 9.58 4.80
#